data_72efd1700244401f6c6e80bad56c0f83
#
_entry.id   72efd1700244401f6c6e80bad56c0f83
#
_cell.length_a   1.000
_cell.length_b   1.000
_cell.length_c   1.000
_cell.angle_alpha   90.00
_cell.angle_beta   90.00
_cell.angle_gamma   90.00
#
_symmetry.space_group_name_H-M   'P 1'
#
loop_
_entity.id
_entity.type
_entity.pdbx_description
1 polymer ?
#
loop_
_entity_poly.entity_id
_entity_poly.type
_entity_poly.pdbx_seq_one_letter_code
_entity_poly.pdbx_strand_id
1 'polypeptide(L)'
;MSDRYERTNTPGVYKDIVTKKYWIKFDYQDFTGVKRTVKKRGFKKIKDALDFKMDFLQNQASSSSIRFCAFYEAYINDMSKRLRKNTVENKRYIIELKILPYFGKKKINEITPRDVRMWQGSLLKSGYKETYLKTINNQLSAMFNYACRFYGLNQNPCKLAGSIGKSKADEMEIFTREEFTEFLNCLYDKPESHLAFEILFYTGMRVSELLALNIGDINLEDHTIRINKSLHRVKSEDIITEPKTKKSKRIISIPGFLAEDIRDYLNRLYDPDPLERLLTYNKHYLDNEFRRGMKLSGIQKNLHIHSIRHSHTALLFELGYNILEIRDRLGHEKVETTLNIYTHLYPNKQEKIADGLNRLEREGIENARVKQK
;
A
#
# COMPACT_ATOMS: atom_id res chain seq x y z
N MET A 1 -22.93 -46.34 -28.06
CA MET A 1 -22.11 -45.58 -29.04
C MET A 1 -22.67 -45.94 -30.38
N SER A 2 -22.91 -44.97 -31.27
CA SER A 2 -23.41 -45.30 -32.60
C SER A 2 -22.36 -46.15 -33.34
N ASP A 3 -22.78 -47.11 -34.16
CA ASP A 3 -21.95 -48.02 -34.96
C ASP A 3 -20.96 -47.35 -35.93
N ARG A 4 -20.93 -46.03 -35.92
CA ARG A 4 -20.10 -45.18 -36.74
C ARG A 4 -18.64 -45.04 -36.24
N TYR A 5 -18.35 -45.28 -34.93
CA TYR A 5 -17.05 -44.99 -34.33
C TYR A 5 -16.42 -46.23 -33.71
N GLU A 6 -15.24 -46.58 -34.20
CA GLU A 6 -14.43 -47.70 -33.71
C GLU A 6 -13.36 -47.19 -32.72
N ARG A 7 -13.14 -47.92 -31.62
CA ARG A 7 -12.02 -47.63 -30.70
C ARG A 7 -10.73 -48.10 -31.32
N THR A 8 -9.69 -47.24 -31.24
CA THR A 8 -8.35 -47.64 -31.60
C THR A 8 -7.59 -48.19 -30.38
N ASN A 9 -6.44 -48.82 -30.59
CA ASN A 9 -5.57 -49.27 -29.48
C ASN A 9 -4.95 -48.11 -28.68
N THR A 10 -5.20 -46.87 -29.10
CA THR A 10 -4.71 -45.68 -28.42
C THR A 10 -5.80 -45.04 -27.55
N PRO A 11 -5.65 -44.95 -26.22
CA PRO A 11 -6.67 -44.42 -25.33
C PRO A 11 -7.10 -42.99 -25.71
N GLY A 12 -8.43 -42.80 -25.84
CA GLY A 12 -9.02 -41.49 -26.17
C GLY A 12 -9.04 -41.16 -27.66
N VAL A 13 -8.44 -42.00 -28.55
CA VAL A 13 -8.48 -41.85 -30.00
C VAL A 13 -9.47 -42.85 -30.60
N TYR A 14 -10.31 -42.38 -31.50
CA TYR A 14 -11.35 -43.14 -32.18
C TYR A 14 -11.27 -42.96 -33.70
N LYS A 15 -11.69 -43.94 -34.47
CA LYS A 15 -11.75 -43.92 -35.93
C LYS A 15 -13.20 -43.78 -36.38
N ASP A 16 -13.48 -42.85 -37.28
CA ASP A 16 -14.75 -42.76 -37.97
C ASP A 16 -14.73 -43.70 -39.19
N ILE A 17 -15.57 -44.72 -39.15
CA ILE A 17 -15.59 -45.80 -40.17
C ILE A 17 -16.00 -45.24 -41.54
N VAL A 18 -16.87 -44.22 -41.56
CA VAL A 18 -17.37 -43.59 -42.78
C VAL A 18 -16.33 -42.71 -43.45
N THR A 19 -15.74 -41.80 -42.66
CA THR A 19 -14.76 -40.85 -43.24
C THR A 19 -13.33 -41.35 -43.21
N LYS A 20 -13.06 -42.51 -42.60
CA LYS A 20 -11.74 -43.11 -42.35
C LYS A 20 -10.74 -42.19 -41.64
N LYS A 21 -11.27 -41.11 -40.97
CA LYS A 21 -10.47 -40.15 -40.22
C LYS A 21 -10.52 -40.44 -38.72
N TYR A 22 -9.52 -39.97 -38.00
CA TYR A 22 -9.42 -40.14 -36.56
C TYR A 22 -9.95 -38.89 -35.83
N TRP A 23 -10.42 -39.12 -34.61
CA TRP A 23 -10.79 -38.05 -33.68
C TRP A 23 -10.35 -38.42 -32.26
N ILE A 24 -10.11 -37.41 -31.43
CA ILE A 24 -9.64 -37.58 -30.06
C ILE A 24 -10.59 -36.94 -29.07
N LYS A 25 -10.75 -37.63 -27.92
CA LYS A 25 -11.48 -37.14 -26.75
C LYS A 25 -10.59 -37.33 -25.53
N PHE A 26 -10.35 -36.24 -24.76
CA PHE A 26 -9.63 -36.31 -23.49
C PHE A 26 -10.14 -35.25 -22.53
N ASP A 27 -10.02 -35.54 -21.24
CA ASP A 27 -10.33 -34.60 -20.18
C ASP A 27 -9.07 -33.87 -19.73
N TYR A 28 -9.24 -32.63 -19.36
CA TYR A 28 -8.19 -31.83 -18.77
C TYR A 28 -8.78 -30.97 -17.66
N GLN A 29 -7.94 -30.53 -16.71
CA GLN A 29 -8.30 -29.50 -15.77
C GLN A 29 -7.93 -28.14 -16.35
N ASP A 30 -8.89 -27.21 -16.39
CA ASP A 30 -8.59 -25.86 -16.77
C ASP A 30 -7.81 -25.15 -15.64
N PHE A 31 -7.33 -23.93 -15.90
CA PHE A 31 -6.55 -23.13 -14.93
C PHE A 31 -7.31 -22.82 -13.63
N THR A 32 -8.63 -23.04 -13.58
CA THR A 32 -9.47 -22.91 -12.38
C THR A 32 -9.61 -24.22 -11.61
N GLY A 33 -9.01 -25.31 -12.12
CA GLY A 33 -9.14 -26.65 -11.55
C GLY A 33 -10.41 -27.41 -11.97
N VAL A 34 -11.24 -26.79 -12.81
CA VAL A 34 -12.48 -27.43 -13.31
C VAL A 34 -12.15 -28.43 -14.41
N LYS A 35 -12.67 -29.67 -14.28
CA LYS A 35 -12.57 -30.69 -15.32
C LYS A 35 -13.38 -30.32 -16.56
N ARG A 36 -12.70 -30.29 -17.73
CA ARG A 36 -13.33 -30.07 -19.03
C ARG A 36 -12.93 -31.14 -20.00
N THR A 37 -13.76 -31.36 -21.03
CA THR A 37 -13.53 -32.36 -22.08
C THR A 37 -13.31 -31.70 -23.41
N VAL A 38 -12.24 -32.07 -24.10
CA VAL A 38 -11.95 -31.69 -25.49
C VAL A 38 -12.36 -32.83 -26.42
N LYS A 39 -13.05 -32.49 -27.52
CA LYS A 39 -13.31 -33.38 -28.65
C LYS A 39 -12.86 -32.70 -29.94
N LYS A 40 -11.91 -33.29 -30.65
CA LYS A 40 -11.43 -32.78 -31.96
C LYS A 40 -11.48 -33.92 -32.99
N ARG A 41 -12.01 -33.61 -34.18
CA ARG A 41 -12.20 -34.55 -35.28
C ARG A 41 -11.37 -34.17 -36.50
N GLY A 42 -11.15 -35.11 -37.45
CA GLY A 42 -10.64 -34.81 -38.75
C GLY A 42 -9.15 -35.09 -38.97
N PHE A 43 -8.50 -35.78 -38.03
CA PHE A 43 -7.08 -36.18 -38.19
C PHE A 43 -6.91 -37.28 -39.21
N LYS A 44 -5.83 -37.21 -40.03
CA LYS A 44 -5.51 -38.24 -41.01
C LYS A 44 -4.78 -39.43 -40.39
N LYS A 45 -4.02 -39.24 -39.35
CA LYS A 45 -3.23 -40.26 -38.62
C LYS A 45 -3.48 -40.16 -37.12
N ILE A 46 -3.30 -41.30 -36.43
CA ILE A 46 -3.35 -41.35 -34.95
C ILE A 46 -2.30 -40.43 -34.34
N LYS A 47 -1.12 -40.37 -34.93
CA LYS A 47 -0.03 -39.51 -34.50
C LYS A 47 -0.46 -38.04 -34.46
N ASP A 48 -1.11 -37.53 -35.50
CA ASP A 48 -1.58 -36.14 -35.58
C ASP A 48 -2.60 -35.82 -34.45
N ALA A 49 -3.41 -36.81 -34.06
CA ALA A 49 -4.36 -36.67 -32.95
C ALA A 49 -3.67 -36.63 -31.59
N LEU A 50 -2.58 -37.40 -31.42
CA LEU A 50 -1.76 -37.39 -30.20
C LEU A 50 -0.90 -36.13 -30.12
N ASP A 51 -0.30 -35.67 -31.19
CA ASP A 51 0.46 -34.43 -31.27
C ASP A 51 -0.45 -33.24 -30.90
N PHE A 52 -1.69 -33.21 -31.45
CA PHE A 52 -2.68 -32.21 -31.04
C PHE A 52 -2.99 -32.25 -29.53
N LYS A 53 -3.08 -33.45 -28.93
CA LYS A 53 -3.31 -33.57 -27.48
C LYS A 53 -2.12 -33.04 -26.68
N MET A 54 -0.91 -33.38 -27.09
CA MET A 54 0.33 -32.92 -26.46
C MET A 54 0.46 -31.39 -26.54
N ASP A 55 0.27 -30.82 -27.73
CA ASP A 55 0.31 -29.36 -27.94
C ASP A 55 -0.81 -28.67 -27.15
N PHE A 56 -2.00 -29.25 -27.12
CA PHE A 56 -3.12 -28.71 -26.34
C PHE A 56 -2.80 -28.69 -24.85
N LEU A 57 -2.26 -29.80 -24.28
CA LEU A 57 -1.90 -29.87 -22.87
C LEU A 57 -0.71 -28.98 -22.51
N GLN A 58 0.29 -28.89 -23.39
CA GLN A 58 1.41 -27.96 -23.22
C GLN A 58 0.96 -26.49 -23.27
N ASN A 59 0.10 -26.15 -24.23
CA ASN A 59 -0.48 -24.79 -24.35
C ASN A 59 -1.47 -24.47 -23.22
N GLN A 60 -2.11 -25.46 -22.61
CA GLN A 60 -2.98 -25.26 -21.43
C GLN A 60 -2.18 -25.09 -20.14
N ALA A 61 -1.07 -25.76 -19.98
CA ALA A 61 -0.16 -25.59 -18.85
C ALA A 61 0.51 -24.19 -18.83
N SER A 62 0.53 -23.50 -19.98
CA SER A 62 1.10 -22.17 -20.16
C SER A 62 0.16 -21.21 -20.91
N SER A 63 -1.13 -21.20 -20.59
CA SER A 63 -2.15 -20.53 -21.41
C SER A 63 -2.17 -19.02 -21.24
N SER A 64 -1.22 -18.33 -21.87
CA SER A 64 -1.33 -16.89 -22.16
C SER A 64 -2.52 -16.54 -23.07
N SER A 65 -3.27 -17.54 -23.56
CA SER A 65 -4.50 -17.40 -24.37
C SER A 65 -5.75 -17.15 -23.52
N ILE A 66 -5.63 -17.02 -22.20
CA ILE A 66 -6.72 -16.72 -21.29
C ILE A 66 -7.20 -15.26 -21.46
N ARG A 67 -8.51 -15.03 -21.34
CA ARG A 67 -9.04 -13.65 -21.30
C ARG A 67 -8.59 -12.93 -20.04
N PHE A 68 -8.32 -11.64 -20.15
CA PHE A 68 -7.79 -10.84 -19.04
C PHE A 68 -8.75 -10.82 -17.82
N CYS A 69 -10.07 -10.84 -18.02
CA CYS A 69 -11.03 -10.95 -16.92
C CYS A 69 -10.89 -12.28 -16.14
N ALA A 70 -10.75 -13.41 -16.82
CA ALA A 70 -10.57 -14.70 -16.15
C ALA A 70 -9.16 -14.82 -15.51
N PHE A 71 -8.15 -14.26 -16.14
CA PHE A 71 -6.82 -14.13 -15.55
C PHE A 71 -6.83 -13.26 -14.28
N TYR A 72 -7.58 -12.16 -14.27
CA TYR A 72 -7.75 -11.31 -13.10
C TYR A 72 -8.33 -12.09 -11.91
N GLU A 73 -9.38 -12.89 -12.12
CA GLU A 73 -9.98 -13.69 -11.04
C GLU A 73 -8.97 -14.68 -10.44
N ALA A 74 -8.20 -15.37 -11.29
CA ALA A 74 -7.15 -16.26 -10.83
C ALA A 74 -6.04 -15.52 -10.06
N TYR A 75 -5.60 -14.36 -10.58
CA TYR A 75 -4.61 -13.51 -9.94
C TYR A 75 -5.06 -13.02 -8.56
N ILE A 76 -6.28 -12.51 -8.44
CA ILE A 76 -6.80 -12.01 -7.15
C ILE A 76 -7.00 -13.14 -6.16
N ASN A 77 -7.45 -14.31 -6.62
CA ASN A 77 -7.59 -15.48 -5.75
C ASN A 77 -6.24 -15.92 -5.16
N ASP A 78 -5.16 -15.95 -5.96
CA ASP A 78 -3.82 -16.25 -5.44
C ASP A 78 -3.31 -15.13 -4.51
N MET A 79 -3.48 -13.86 -4.89
CA MET A 79 -3.06 -12.73 -4.06
C MET A 79 -3.79 -12.67 -2.72
N SER A 80 -5.06 -13.08 -2.66
CA SER A 80 -5.86 -13.11 -1.42
C SER A 80 -5.28 -14.05 -0.36
N LYS A 81 -4.57 -15.10 -0.78
CA LYS A 81 -3.90 -16.07 0.12
C LYS A 81 -2.55 -15.56 0.65
N ARG A 82 -1.95 -14.56 -0.01
CA ARG A 82 -0.59 -14.09 0.24
C ARG A 82 -0.52 -12.69 0.84
N LEU A 83 -1.53 -11.86 0.56
CA LEU A 83 -1.53 -10.45 0.92
C LEU A 83 -2.57 -10.17 2.02
N ARG A 84 -2.34 -9.10 2.78
CA ARG A 84 -3.31 -8.62 3.75
C ARG A 84 -4.61 -8.16 3.06
N LYS A 85 -5.74 -8.37 3.71
CA LYS A 85 -7.10 -8.07 3.21
C LYS A 85 -7.20 -6.66 2.58
N ASN A 86 -6.73 -5.62 3.27
CA ASN A 86 -6.73 -4.24 2.75
C ASN A 86 -5.92 -4.08 1.45
N THR A 87 -4.80 -4.77 1.32
CA THR A 87 -3.96 -4.69 0.11
C THR A 87 -4.69 -5.33 -1.08
N VAL A 88 -5.38 -6.45 -0.83
CA VAL A 88 -6.18 -7.13 -1.86
C VAL A 88 -7.36 -6.27 -2.29
N GLU A 89 -8.10 -5.68 -1.34
CA GLU A 89 -9.25 -4.80 -1.65
C GLU A 89 -8.81 -3.56 -2.46
N ASN A 90 -7.70 -2.92 -2.10
CA ASN A 90 -7.15 -1.81 -2.88
C ASN A 90 -6.73 -2.22 -4.29
N LYS A 91 -6.10 -3.40 -4.44
CA LYS A 91 -5.76 -3.95 -5.77
C LYS A 91 -7.03 -4.20 -6.58
N ARG A 92 -8.02 -4.87 -5.98
CA ARG A 92 -9.31 -5.16 -6.58
C ARG A 92 -9.97 -3.87 -7.08
N TYR A 93 -10.10 -2.87 -6.22
CA TYR A 93 -10.68 -1.57 -6.54
C TYR A 93 -10.03 -0.91 -7.76
N ILE A 94 -8.69 -0.83 -7.77
CA ILE A 94 -7.97 -0.19 -8.89
C ILE A 94 -8.14 -1.02 -10.17
N ILE A 95 -8.01 -2.34 -10.10
CA ILE A 95 -8.07 -3.19 -11.29
C ILE A 95 -9.47 -3.19 -11.90
N GLU A 96 -10.51 -3.34 -11.09
CA GLU A 96 -11.90 -3.37 -11.54
C GLU A 96 -12.34 -2.04 -12.17
N LEU A 97 -11.95 -0.92 -11.59
CA LEU A 97 -12.39 0.38 -12.07
C LEU A 97 -11.54 0.95 -13.22
N LYS A 98 -10.24 0.61 -13.29
CA LYS A 98 -9.30 1.30 -14.19
C LYS A 98 -8.68 0.40 -15.25
N ILE A 99 -8.64 -0.92 -15.03
CA ILE A 99 -7.93 -1.85 -15.90
C ILE A 99 -8.90 -2.79 -16.63
N LEU A 100 -9.79 -3.46 -15.90
CA LEU A 100 -10.75 -4.41 -16.47
C LEU A 100 -11.66 -3.80 -17.55
N PRO A 101 -12.18 -2.58 -17.43
CA PRO A 101 -13.02 -2.01 -18.48
C PRO A 101 -12.32 -1.92 -19.84
N TYR A 102 -10.99 -1.77 -19.85
CA TYR A 102 -10.21 -1.65 -21.08
C TYR A 102 -9.69 -3.00 -21.60
N PHE A 103 -9.14 -3.83 -20.71
CA PHE A 103 -8.45 -5.07 -21.11
C PHE A 103 -9.28 -6.35 -20.92
N GLY A 104 -10.36 -6.32 -20.16
CA GLY A 104 -11.06 -7.53 -19.69
C GLY A 104 -11.48 -8.51 -20.80
N LYS A 105 -11.86 -8.01 -21.97
CA LYS A 105 -12.29 -8.82 -23.11
C LYS A 105 -11.16 -9.38 -23.95
N LYS A 106 -9.95 -8.82 -23.87
CA LYS A 106 -8.77 -9.24 -24.64
C LYS A 106 -8.11 -10.47 -24.00
N LYS A 107 -7.43 -11.28 -24.79
CA LYS A 107 -6.55 -12.32 -24.26
C LYS A 107 -5.22 -11.69 -23.84
N ILE A 108 -4.57 -12.24 -22.79
CA ILE A 108 -3.36 -11.63 -22.24
C ILE A 108 -2.19 -11.63 -23.23
N ASN A 109 -2.10 -12.62 -24.13
CA ASN A 109 -1.08 -12.69 -25.18
C ASN A 109 -1.36 -11.76 -26.38
N GLU A 110 -2.57 -11.24 -26.52
CA GLU A 110 -2.95 -10.32 -27.58
C GLU A 110 -2.75 -8.85 -27.15
N ILE A 111 -2.47 -8.59 -25.87
CA ILE A 111 -2.26 -7.23 -25.37
C ILE A 111 -0.85 -6.76 -25.72
N THR A 112 -0.78 -5.80 -26.60
CA THR A 112 0.48 -5.23 -27.12
C THR A 112 0.94 -4.02 -26.30
N PRO A 113 2.23 -3.62 -26.40
CA PRO A 113 2.71 -2.34 -25.85
C PRO A 113 1.93 -1.14 -26.38
N ARG A 114 1.43 -1.20 -27.63
CA ARG A 114 0.58 -0.16 -28.23
C ARG A 114 -0.76 -0.05 -27.49
N ASP A 115 -1.40 -1.17 -27.15
CA ASP A 115 -2.64 -1.16 -26.37
C ASP A 115 -2.44 -0.54 -24.99
N VAL A 116 -1.30 -0.87 -24.33
CA VAL A 116 -0.94 -0.26 -23.04
C VAL A 116 -0.76 1.25 -23.19
N ARG A 117 -0.06 1.72 -24.23
CA ARG A 117 0.11 3.16 -24.50
C ARG A 117 -1.22 3.88 -24.75
N MET A 118 -2.14 3.27 -25.50
CA MET A 118 -3.47 3.84 -25.74
C MET A 118 -4.26 3.96 -24.44
N TRP A 119 -4.24 2.92 -23.60
CA TRP A 119 -4.85 2.96 -22.26
C TRP A 119 -4.20 4.00 -21.34
N GLN A 120 -2.88 4.09 -21.31
CA GLN A 120 -2.14 5.12 -20.57
C GLN A 120 -2.56 6.53 -21.04
N GLY A 121 -2.70 6.75 -22.36
CA GLY A 121 -3.17 8.00 -22.93
C GLY A 121 -4.58 8.39 -22.47
N SER A 122 -5.49 7.41 -22.31
CA SER A 122 -6.83 7.67 -21.76
C SER A 122 -6.79 8.05 -20.28
N LEU A 123 -5.91 7.45 -19.50
CA LEU A 123 -5.71 7.79 -18.07
C LEU A 123 -5.13 9.19 -17.88
N LEU A 124 -4.17 9.59 -18.72
CA LEU A 124 -3.56 10.92 -18.66
C LEU A 124 -4.60 12.05 -18.88
N LYS A 125 -5.62 11.79 -19.73
CA LYS A 125 -6.71 12.73 -19.96
C LYS A 125 -7.72 12.84 -18.80
N SER A 126 -7.66 11.93 -17.83
CA SER A 126 -8.63 11.86 -16.72
C SER A 126 -8.33 12.81 -15.54
N GLY A 127 -7.27 13.62 -15.59
CA GLY A 127 -6.93 14.60 -14.55
C GLY A 127 -6.44 13.99 -13.21
N TYR A 128 -6.05 12.71 -13.19
CA TYR A 128 -5.53 12.09 -11.98
C TYR A 128 -4.15 12.63 -11.61
N LYS A 129 -3.86 12.72 -10.29
CA LYS A 129 -2.52 13.04 -9.79
C LYS A 129 -1.49 12.03 -10.34
N GLU A 130 -0.30 12.50 -10.67
CA GLU A 130 0.76 11.68 -11.27
C GLU A 130 1.14 10.45 -10.44
N THR A 131 1.16 10.57 -9.10
CA THR A 131 1.41 9.44 -8.20
C THR A 131 0.34 8.36 -8.25
N TYR A 132 -0.93 8.75 -8.48
CA TYR A 132 -2.03 7.82 -8.67
C TYR A 132 -1.97 7.14 -10.02
N LEU A 133 -1.64 7.88 -11.10
CA LEU A 133 -1.37 7.31 -12.43
C LEU A 133 -0.28 6.24 -12.37
N LYS A 134 0.82 6.53 -11.65
CA LYS A 134 1.90 5.57 -11.39
C LYS A 134 1.40 4.33 -10.66
N THR A 135 0.55 4.51 -9.65
CA THR A 135 -0.03 3.41 -8.88
C THR A 135 -0.89 2.51 -9.76
N ILE A 136 -1.77 3.08 -10.60
CA ILE A 136 -2.61 2.32 -11.54
C ILE A 136 -1.74 1.54 -12.54
N ASN A 137 -0.74 2.20 -13.12
CA ASN A 137 0.19 1.56 -14.06
C ASN A 137 0.98 0.41 -13.42
N ASN A 138 1.40 0.57 -12.18
CA ASN A 138 2.10 -0.46 -11.42
C ASN A 138 1.21 -1.68 -11.15
N GLN A 139 -0.12 -1.52 -10.95
CA GLN A 139 -1.02 -2.66 -10.79
C GLN A 139 -1.09 -3.49 -12.07
N LEU A 140 -1.23 -2.85 -13.25
CA LEU A 140 -1.23 -3.57 -14.53
C LEU A 140 0.10 -4.26 -14.78
N SER A 141 1.22 -3.57 -14.53
CA SER A 141 2.56 -4.14 -14.69
C SER A 141 2.80 -5.34 -13.76
N ALA A 142 2.31 -5.28 -12.52
CA ALA A 142 2.40 -6.40 -11.58
C ALA A 142 1.60 -7.63 -12.06
N MET A 143 0.42 -7.42 -12.64
CA MET A 143 -0.37 -8.49 -13.26
C MET A 143 0.37 -9.12 -14.42
N PHE A 144 0.96 -8.35 -15.33
CA PHE A 144 1.72 -8.89 -16.44
C PHE A 144 3.04 -9.56 -16.00
N ASN A 145 3.71 -9.08 -14.95
CA ASN A 145 4.84 -9.81 -14.36
C ASN A 145 4.41 -11.19 -13.83
N TYR A 146 3.22 -11.27 -13.22
CA TYR A 146 2.64 -12.53 -12.77
C TYR A 146 2.31 -13.43 -13.97
N ALA A 147 1.75 -12.87 -15.05
CA ALA A 147 1.48 -13.61 -16.29
C ALA A 147 2.77 -14.16 -16.94
N CYS A 148 3.85 -13.39 -16.97
CA CYS A 148 5.15 -13.87 -17.45
C CYS A 148 5.67 -15.03 -16.60
N ARG A 149 5.48 -14.98 -15.28
CA ARG A 149 5.99 -16.00 -14.37
C ARG A 149 5.19 -17.30 -14.38
N PHE A 150 3.86 -17.21 -14.51
CA PHE A 150 2.97 -18.36 -14.25
C PHE A 150 2.06 -18.74 -15.43
N TYR A 151 1.95 -17.89 -16.47
CA TYR A 151 1.05 -18.11 -17.60
C TYR A 151 1.78 -18.15 -18.95
N GLY A 152 3.10 -18.26 -18.96
CA GLY A 152 3.90 -18.39 -20.17
C GLY A 152 3.87 -17.18 -21.10
N LEU A 153 3.56 -15.99 -20.56
CA LEU A 153 3.70 -14.77 -21.34
C LEU A 153 5.18 -14.42 -21.47
N ASN A 154 5.69 -14.33 -22.71
CA ASN A 154 7.11 -14.14 -22.96
C ASN A 154 7.66 -12.82 -22.39
N GLN A 155 6.87 -11.74 -22.44
CA GLN A 155 7.32 -10.41 -22.07
C GLN A 155 6.19 -9.55 -21.52
N ASN A 156 6.49 -8.71 -20.53
CA ASN A 156 5.52 -7.77 -19.96
C ASN A 156 5.34 -6.56 -20.90
N PRO A 157 4.16 -6.37 -21.50
CA PRO A 157 3.91 -5.26 -22.42
C PRO A 157 3.99 -3.87 -21.75
N CYS A 158 3.77 -3.79 -20.42
CA CYS A 158 3.91 -2.53 -19.69
C CYS A 158 5.37 -2.09 -19.57
N LYS A 159 6.33 -3.03 -19.49
CA LYS A 159 7.75 -2.67 -19.46
C LYS A 159 8.19 -2.07 -20.80
N LEU A 160 7.70 -2.62 -21.90
CA LEU A 160 7.98 -2.11 -23.25
C LEU A 160 7.29 -0.78 -23.53
N ALA A 161 6.05 -0.62 -23.06
CA ALA A 161 5.32 0.63 -23.20
C ALA A 161 5.93 1.79 -22.40
N GLY A 162 6.71 1.47 -21.35
CA GLY A 162 7.17 2.44 -20.38
C GLY A 162 6.10 2.78 -19.33
N SER A 163 6.50 3.50 -18.31
CA SER A 163 5.62 3.87 -17.19
C SER A 163 5.07 5.29 -17.37
N ILE A 164 3.95 5.56 -16.70
CA ILE A 164 3.36 6.90 -16.59
C ILE A 164 3.33 7.35 -15.12
N GLY A 165 3.28 8.66 -14.90
CA GLY A 165 3.22 9.28 -13.59
C GLY A 165 4.55 9.28 -12.85
N LYS A 166 4.60 9.97 -11.71
CA LYS A 166 5.80 10.13 -10.86
C LYS A 166 5.76 9.19 -9.65
N SER A 167 6.94 8.72 -9.23
CA SER A 167 7.06 7.87 -8.02
C SER A 167 7.07 8.66 -6.72
N LYS A 168 7.49 9.91 -6.76
CA LYS A 168 7.50 10.81 -5.59
C LYS A 168 6.36 11.81 -5.72
N ALA A 169 5.68 12.07 -4.62
CA ALA A 169 4.80 13.22 -4.48
C ALA A 169 5.62 14.51 -4.49
N ASP A 170 4.95 15.63 -4.71
CA ASP A 170 5.51 16.95 -4.51
C ASP A 170 5.96 17.13 -3.05
N GLU A 171 6.70 18.20 -2.75
CA GLU A 171 7.18 18.49 -1.40
C GLU A 171 6.06 18.45 -0.37
N MET A 172 6.35 17.82 0.76
CA MET A 172 5.37 17.69 1.85
C MET A 172 5.42 18.91 2.73
N GLU A 173 4.30 19.63 2.79
CA GLU A 173 4.14 20.70 3.78
C GLU A 173 3.94 20.11 5.18
N ILE A 174 4.40 20.84 6.19
CA ILE A 174 4.31 20.52 7.61
C ILE A 174 3.74 21.69 8.40
N PHE A 175 3.20 21.40 9.58
CA PHE A 175 2.93 22.43 10.59
C PHE A 175 4.24 22.93 11.21
N THR A 176 4.35 24.22 11.42
CA THR A 176 5.24 24.74 12.47
C THR A 176 4.59 24.49 13.84
N ARG A 177 5.32 24.68 14.92
CA ARG A 177 4.78 24.53 16.28
C ARG A 177 3.66 25.53 16.53
N GLU A 178 3.82 26.78 16.12
CA GLU A 178 2.84 27.86 16.25
C GLU A 178 1.56 27.57 15.48
N GLU A 179 1.69 27.19 14.22
CA GLU A 179 0.55 26.79 13.38
C GLU A 179 -0.20 25.60 13.95
N PHE A 180 0.50 24.61 14.51
CA PHE A 180 -0.17 23.48 15.15
C PHE A 180 -0.94 23.90 16.42
N THR A 181 -0.36 24.79 17.22
CA THR A 181 -1.03 25.33 18.41
C THR A 181 -2.29 26.11 18.02
N GLU A 182 -2.22 26.93 16.98
CA GLU A 182 -3.37 27.66 16.44
C GLU A 182 -4.47 26.70 15.93
N PHE A 183 -4.07 25.70 15.17
CA PHE A 183 -4.97 24.63 14.73
C PHE A 183 -5.65 23.92 15.89
N LEU A 184 -4.89 23.56 16.92
CA LEU A 184 -5.40 22.84 18.08
C LEU A 184 -6.39 23.68 18.89
N ASN A 185 -6.10 24.97 19.06
CA ASN A 185 -6.97 25.93 19.74
C ASN A 185 -8.36 26.05 19.08
N CYS A 186 -8.44 25.87 17.76
CA CYS A 186 -9.72 25.87 17.04
C CYS A 186 -10.60 24.63 17.32
N LEU A 187 -10.13 23.66 18.11
CA LEU A 187 -10.80 22.40 18.39
C LEU A 187 -11.20 22.21 19.85
N TYR A 188 -11.12 23.25 20.66
CA TYR A 188 -11.52 23.19 22.09
C TYR A 188 -12.97 22.81 22.33
N ASP A 189 -13.85 23.06 21.36
CA ASP A 189 -15.26 22.68 21.38
C ASP A 189 -15.48 21.16 21.31
N LYS A 190 -14.43 20.39 20.96
CA LYS A 190 -14.44 18.92 20.84
C LYS A 190 -13.22 18.32 21.52
N PRO A 191 -13.25 18.11 22.84
CA PRO A 191 -12.10 17.67 23.63
C PRO A 191 -11.46 16.38 23.14
N GLU A 192 -12.23 15.42 22.63
CA GLU A 192 -11.69 14.16 22.10
C GLU A 192 -10.89 14.38 20.81
N SER A 193 -11.36 15.27 19.93
CA SER A 193 -10.64 15.61 18.70
C SER A 193 -9.38 16.40 19.00
N HIS A 194 -9.45 17.35 19.95
CA HIS A 194 -8.30 18.08 20.46
C HIS A 194 -7.23 17.12 20.98
N LEU A 195 -7.58 16.25 21.92
CA LEU A 195 -6.68 15.26 22.49
C LEU A 195 -6.11 14.29 21.42
N ALA A 196 -6.94 13.87 20.45
CA ALA A 196 -6.50 12.98 19.36
C ALA A 196 -5.36 13.62 18.54
N PHE A 197 -5.51 14.88 18.15
CA PHE A 197 -4.48 15.58 17.37
C PHE A 197 -3.26 15.91 18.22
N GLU A 198 -3.42 16.24 19.48
CA GLU A 198 -2.34 16.46 20.41
C GLU A 198 -1.48 15.21 20.60
N ILE A 199 -2.10 14.06 20.86
CA ILE A 199 -1.40 12.77 20.92
C ILE A 199 -0.67 12.51 19.61
N LEU A 200 -1.30 12.71 18.44
CA LEU A 200 -0.63 12.50 17.13
C LEU A 200 0.59 13.39 16.96
N PHE A 201 0.52 14.66 17.38
CA PHE A 201 1.61 15.61 17.19
C PHE A 201 2.80 15.31 18.12
N TYR A 202 2.55 15.08 19.42
CA TYR A 202 3.63 14.87 20.37
C TYR A 202 4.18 13.44 20.42
N THR A 203 3.49 12.48 19.81
CA THR A 203 3.99 11.09 19.73
C THR A 203 4.47 10.70 18.34
N GLY A 204 4.00 11.36 17.31
CA GLY A 204 4.25 10.99 15.91
C GLY A 204 3.68 9.63 15.51
N MET A 205 2.77 9.02 16.30
CA MET A 205 2.15 7.75 15.93
C MET A 205 1.26 7.88 14.69
N ARG A 206 0.95 6.76 14.05
CA ARG A 206 0.01 6.77 12.91
C ARG A 206 -1.42 6.89 13.42
N VAL A 207 -2.30 7.56 12.65
CA VAL A 207 -3.71 7.67 12.99
C VAL A 207 -4.37 6.29 13.23
N SER A 208 -3.95 5.27 12.49
CA SER A 208 -4.43 3.90 12.67
C SER A 208 -3.91 3.22 13.95
N GLU A 209 -2.76 3.65 14.48
CA GLU A 209 -2.22 3.23 15.77
C GLU A 209 -2.99 3.91 16.90
N LEU A 210 -3.24 5.24 16.81
CA LEU A 210 -4.06 5.99 17.76
C LEU A 210 -5.47 5.41 17.89
N LEU A 211 -6.15 5.16 16.77
CA LEU A 211 -7.51 4.61 16.78
C LEU A 211 -7.61 3.17 17.31
N ALA A 212 -6.48 2.45 17.37
CA ALA A 212 -6.40 1.12 17.97
C ALA A 212 -5.94 1.13 19.43
N LEU A 213 -5.59 2.30 19.98
CA LEU A 213 -5.03 2.44 21.33
C LEU A 213 -6.12 2.16 22.37
N ASN A 214 -5.85 1.23 23.27
CA ASN A 214 -6.70 0.99 24.42
C ASN A 214 -6.24 1.84 25.60
N ILE A 215 -7.12 2.09 26.55
CA ILE A 215 -6.82 2.83 27.79
C ILE A 215 -5.67 2.13 28.55
N GLY A 216 -5.68 0.81 28.65
CA GLY A 216 -4.60 0.03 29.30
C GLY A 216 -3.26 -0.04 28.53
N ASP A 217 -3.17 0.56 27.34
CA ASP A 217 -1.88 0.73 26.64
C ASP A 217 -1.13 2.00 27.11
N ILE A 218 -1.76 2.83 27.94
CA ILE A 218 -1.22 4.08 28.46
C ILE A 218 -0.84 3.89 29.94
N ASN A 219 0.42 4.15 30.25
CA ASN A 219 0.89 4.23 31.63
C ASN A 219 1.14 5.69 31.99
N LEU A 220 0.23 6.23 32.80
CA LEU A 220 0.27 7.64 33.22
C LEU A 220 1.28 7.91 34.33
N GLU A 221 1.73 6.89 35.04
CA GLU A 221 2.78 7.01 36.08
C GLU A 221 4.18 7.09 35.45
N ASP A 222 4.44 6.20 34.49
CA ASP A 222 5.73 6.15 33.77
C ASP A 222 5.73 7.09 32.53
N HIS A 223 4.64 7.79 32.26
CA HIS A 223 4.45 8.65 31.09
C HIS A 223 4.80 7.91 29.79
N THR A 224 4.22 6.73 29.57
CA THR A 224 4.50 5.91 28.38
C THR A 224 3.24 5.44 27.68
N ILE A 225 3.35 5.24 26.37
CA ILE A 225 2.30 4.64 25.52
C ILE A 225 2.87 3.45 24.79
N ARG A 226 2.18 2.30 24.88
CA ARG A 226 2.54 1.06 24.18
C ARG A 226 1.79 0.95 22.85
N ILE A 227 2.50 0.98 21.76
CA ILE A 227 1.98 0.87 20.41
C ILE A 227 2.21 -0.55 19.90
N ASN A 228 1.17 -1.37 19.82
CA ASN A 228 1.24 -2.78 19.45
C ASN A 228 0.13 -3.21 18.48
N LYS A 229 -0.77 -2.31 18.11
CA LYS A 229 -1.97 -2.54 17.30
C LYS A 229 -2.15 -1.46 16.24
N SER A 230 -2.98 -1.75 15.25
CA SER A 230 -3.39 -0.80 14.22
C SER A 230 -4.81 -1.12 13.78
N LEU A 231 -5.69 -0.12 13.74
CA LEU A 231 -7.07 -0.25 13.31
C LEU A 231 -7.21 0.08 11.82
N HIS A 232 -7.89 -0.79 11.11
CA HIS A 232 -8.22 -0.61 9.69
C HIS A 232 -9.70 -0.87 9.47
N ARG A 233 -10.35 -0.01 8.69
CA ARG A 233 -11.75 -0.21 8.32
C ARG A 233 -11.83 -0.85 6.93
N VAL A 234 -12.52 -2.01 6.86
CA VAL A 234 -12.73 -2.76 5.61
C VAL A 234 -14.20 -3.08 5.47
N LYS A 235 -14.83 -2.60 4.42
CA LYS A 235 -16.28 -2.82 4.17
C LYS A 235 -17.15 -2.46 5.39
N SER A 236 -16.88 -1.31 5.99
CA SER A 236 -17.60 -0.79 7.17
C SER A 236 -17.34 -1.50 8.50
N GLU A 237 -16.46 -2.51 8.55
CA GLU A 237 -16.04 -3.20 9.77
C GLU A 237 -14.68 -2.70 10.24
N ASP A 238 -14.54 -2.44 11.54
CA ASP A 238 -13.28 -2.08 12.18
C ASP A 238 -12.50 -3.37 12.49
N ILE A 239 -11.31 -3.49 11.89
CA ILE A 239 -10.43 -4.64 12.07
C ILE A 239 -9.16 -4.18 12.76
N ILE A 240 -8.93 -4.65 13.98
CA ILE A 240 -7.68 -4.44 14.71
C ILE A 240 -6.70 -5.54 14.28
N THR A 241 -5.51 -5.13 13.86
CA THR A 241 -4.45 -6.04 13.43
C THR A 241 -3.15 -5.71 14.13
N GLU A 242 -2.27 -6.70 14.22
CA GLU A 242 -0.87 -6.42 14.58
C GLU A 242 -0.18 -5.52 13.54
N PRO A 243 0.80 -4.72 13.96
CA PRO A 243 1.60 -3.91 13.05
C PRO A 243 2.28 -4.75 11.97
N LYS A 244 2.66 -4.12 10.86
CA LYS A 244 3.27 -4.81 9.70
C LYS A 244 4.67 -5.38 10.00
N THR A 245 5.41 -4.73 10.90
CA THR A 245 6.80 -5.09 11.22
C THR A 245 7.01 -5.16 12.72
N LYS A 246 7.99 -5.95 13.16
CA LYS A 246 8.36 -6.04 14.59
C LYS A 246 8.76 -4.68 15.17
N LYS A 247 9.45 -3.83 14.41
CA LYS A 247 9.85 -2.47 14.82
C LYS A 247 8.68 -1.51 15.02
N SER A 248 7.52 -1.80 14.44
CA SER A 248 6.32 -1.01 14.68
C SER A 248 5.72 -1.24 16.06
N LYS A 249 6.03 -2.36 16.74
CA LYS A 249 5.71 -2.58 18.15
C LYS A 249 6.78 -1.85 18.97
N ARG A 250 6.35 -0.84 19.72
CA ARG A 250 7.24 0.03 20.50
C ARG A 250 6.53 0.63 21.69
N ILE A 251 7.31 1.06 22.68
CA ILE A 251 6.87 1.91 23.77
C ILE A 251 7.51 3.28 23.56
N ILE A 252 6.73 4.32 23.69
CA ILE A 252 7.20 5.71 23.55
C ILE A 252 6.91 6.48 24.84
N SER A 253 7.88 7.26 25.28
CA SER A 253 7.68 8.21 26.37
C SER A 253 6.92 9.43 25.87
N ILE A 254 6.02 9.97 26.68
CA ILE A 254 5.24 11.16 26.39
C ILE A 254 5.60 12.29 27.38
N PRO A 255 5.46 13.56 26.98
CA PRO A 255 5.63 14.68 27.89
C PRO A 255 4.62 14.64 29.06
N GLY A 256 5.00 15.17 30.21
CA GLY A 256 4.15 15.20 31.40
C GLY A 256 2.80 15.89 31.18
N PHE A 257 2.81 17.05 30.49
CA PHE A 257 1.56 17.75 30.17
C PHE A 257 0.58 16.90 29.35
N LEU A 258 1.09 16.11 28.37
CA LEU A 258 0.23 15.23 27.58
C LEU A 258 -0.34 14.09 28.44
N ALA A 259 0.43 13.59 29.42
CA ALA A 259 -0.06 12.60 30.38
C ALA A 259 -1.16 13.18 31.27
N GLU A 260 -1.06 14.47 31.66
CA GLU A 260 -2.09 15.19 32.39
C GLU A 260 -3.36 15.38 31.56
N ASP A 261 -3.25 15.84 30.32
CA ASP A 261 -4.40 16.00 29.40
C ASP A 261 -5.13 14.67 29.15
N ILE A 262 -4.39 13.56 29.01
CA ILE A 262 -4.97 12.23 28.89
C ILE A 262 -5.67 11.84 30.21
N ARG A 263 -5.07 12.11 31.37
CA ARG A 263 -5.65 11.84 32.67
C ARG A 263 -6.96 12.61 32.86
N ASP A 264 -6.98 13.89 32.52
CA ASP A 264 -8.16 14.73 32.59
C ASP A 264 -9.29 14.25 31.68
N TYR A 265 -8.92 13.74 30.51
CA TYR A 265 -9.88 13.12 29.61
C TYR A 265 -10.46 11.82 30.18
N LEU A 266 -9.62 10.94 30.73
CA LEU A 266 -10.06 9.67 31.35
C LEU A 266 -10.94 9.89 32.55
N ASN A 267 -10.68 10.93 33.39
CA ASN A 267 -11.48 11.30 34.54
C ASN A 267 -12.91 11.76 34.20
N ARG A 268 -13.15 12.13 32.93
CA ARG A 268 -14.50 12.50 32.42
C ARG A 268 -15.28 11.28 31.92
N LEU A 269 -14.63 10.14 31.74
CA LEU A 269 -15.27 8.90 31.31
C LEU A 269 -15.92 8.22 32.53
N TYR A 270 -17.08 7.60 32.33
CA TYR A 270 -17.73 6.80 33.36
C TYR A 270 -17.18 5.37 33.33
N ASP A 271 -16.52 4.93 34.41
CA ASP A 271 -15.97 3.58 34.61
C ASP A 271 -15.20 3.01 33.41
N PRO A 272 -14.09 3.67 32.95
CA PRO A 272 -13.40 3.29 31.76
C PRO A 272 -12.69 1.95 31.89
N ASP A 273 -13.04 0.95 31.05
CA ASP A 273 -12.37 -0.35 31.00
C ASP A 273 -10.99 -0.21 30.32
N PRO A 274 -9.90 -0.72 30.92
CA PRO A 274 -8.57 -0.77 30.29
C PRO A 274 -8.54 -1.42 28.91
N LEU A 275 -9.47 -2.32 28.57
CA LEU A 275 -9.57 -2.97 27.28
C LEU A 275 -10.32 -2.14 26.23
N GLU A 276 -11.04 -1.11 26.65
CA GLU A 276 -11.72 -0.20 25.73
C GLU A 276 -10.73 0.69 24.99
N ARG A 277 -11.13 1.10 23.78
CA ARG A 277 -10.33 2.05 23.01
C ARG A 277 -10.40 3.43 23.64
N LEU A 278 -9.25 4.11 23.70
CA LEU A 278 -9.18 5.50 24.17
C LEU A 278 -10.15 6.41 23.39
N LEU A 279 -10.23 6.19 22.05
CA LEU A 279 -11.10 6.94 21.16
C LEU A 279 -11.98 5.97 20.36
N THR A 280 -13.28 6.11 20.43
CA THR A 280 -14.26 5.24 19.76
C THR A 280 -14.55 5.64 18.31
N TYR A 281 -14.04 6.77 17.85
CA TYR A 281 -14.24 7.31 16.52
C TYR A 281 -13.51 6.50 15.42
N ASN A 282 -13.95 6.73 14.19
CA ASN A 282 -13.26 6.19 13.00
C ASN A 282 -12.37 7.24 12.35
N LYS A 283 -11.51 6.78 11.42
CA LYS A 283 -10.60 7.67 10.70
C LYS A 283 -11.32 8.79 9.93
N HIS A 284 -12.48 8.50 9.35
CA HIS A 284 -13.24 9.49 8.59
C HIS A 284 -13.72 10.67 9.44
N TYR A 285 -14.12 10.39 10.68
CA TYR A 285 -14.45 11.44 11.64
C TYR A 285 -13.24 12.35 11.90
N LEU A 286 -12.07 11.77 12.21
CA LEU A 286 -10.85 12.55 12.42
C LEU A 286 -10.41 13.32 11.17
N ASP A 287 -10.55 12.75 9.97
CA ASP A 287 -10.26 13.45 8.72
C ASP A 287 -11.21 14.65 8.51
N ASN A 288 -12.48 14.57 8.96
CA ASN A 288 -13.42 15.67 8.89
C ASN A 288 -13.10 16.76 9.93
N GLU A 289 -12.79 16.38 11.18
CA GLU A 289 -12.38 17.32 12.22
C GLU A 289 -11.05 18.00 11.86
N PHE A 290 -10.12 17.29 11.24
CA PHE A 290 -8.90 17.89 10.72
C PHE A 290 -9.19 18.98 9.68
N ARG A 291 -10.07 18.71 8.71
CA ARG A 291 -10.47 19.72 7.71
C ARG A 291 -11.22 20.89 8.36
N ARG A 292 -12.04 20.64 9.39
CA ARG A 292 -12.71 21.68 10.17
C ARG A 292 -11.69 22.58 10.87
N GLY A 293 -10.74 22.01 11.59
CA GLY A 293 -9.67 22.75 12.26
C GLY A 293 -8.81 23.57 11.29
N MET A 294 -8.41 22.99 10.15
CA MET A 294 -7.68 23.70 9.10
C MET A 294 -8.45 24.91 8.53
N LYS A 295 -9.78 24.76 8.38
CA LYS A 295 -10.63 25.86 7.91
C LYS A 295 -10.77 26.96 8.96
N LEU A 296 -10.90 26.61 10.21
CA LEU A 296 -11.07 27.57 11.32
C LEU A 296 -9.77 28.31 11.63
N SER A 297 -8.62 27.64 11.58
CA SER A 297 -7.31 28.26 11.81
C SER A 297 -6.83 29.16 10.67
N GLY A 298 -7.47 29.08 9.50
CA GLY A 298 -7.08 29.87 8.33
C GLY A 298 -5.73 29.49 7.71
N ILE A 299 -5.10 28.40 8.13
CA ILE A 299 -3.79 27.95 7.64
C ILE A 299 -3.88 27.55 6.16
N GLN A 300 -3.12 28.27 5.31
CA GLN A 300 -3.13 28.13 3.84
C GLN A 300 -2.10 27.09 3.35
N LYS A 301 -2.07 25.91 3.97
CA LYS A 301 -1.20 24.78 3.59
C LYS A 301 -2.02 23.57 3.18
N ASN A 302 -1.55 22.80 2.20
CA ASN A 302 -2.19 21.56 1.76
C ASN A 302 -1.81 20.39 2.70
N LEU A 303 -2.24 20.48 3.95
CA LEU A 303 -1.97 19.49 4.98
C LEU A 303 -3.06 18.43 5.04
N HIS A 304 -2.70 17.27 5.56
CA HIS A 304 -3.61 16.16 5.86
C HIS A 304 -3.21 15.53 7.20
N ILE A 305 -4.05 14.72 7.79
CA ILE A 305 -3.82 14.16 9.13
C ILE A 305 -2.44 13.46 9.27
N HIS A 306 -1.93 12.84 8.21
CA HIS A 306 -0.59 12.22 8.25
C HIS A 306 0.55 13.25 8.26
N SER A 307 0.31 14.49 7.81
CA SER A 307 1.28 15.59 7.89
C SER A 307 1.66 15.93 9.34
N ILE A 308 0.76 15.68 10.31
CA ILE A 308 1.06 15.83 11.74
C ILE A 308 2.26 14.98 12.15
N ARG A 309 2.35 13.74 11.66
CA ARG A 309 3.51 12.88 11.92
C ARG A 309 4.80 13.38 11.25
N HIS A 310 4.69 14.00 10.09
CA HIS A 310 5.83 14.65 9.43
C HIS A 310 6.29 15.87 10.20
N SER A 311 5.33 16.65 10.73
CA SER A 311 5.61 17.80 11.60
C SER A 311 6.31 17.37 12.90
N HIS A 312 5.87 16.28 13.54
CA HIS A 312 6.58 15.70 14.68
C HIS A 312 8.02 15.31 14.33
N THR A 313 8.23 14.72 13.14
CA THR A 313 9.59 14.39 12.68
C THR A 313 10.46 15.63 12.54
N ALA A 314 9.92 16.69 11.96
CA ALA A 314 10.61 17.96 11.83
C ALA A 314 10.96 18.59 13.19
N LEU A 315 9.97 18.61 14.10
CA LEU A 315 10.17 19.11 15.46
C LEU A 315 11.31 18.37 16.20
N LEU A 316 11.40 17.06 16.07
CA LEU A 316 12.49 16.29 16.69
C LEU A 316 13.86 16.61 16.08
N PHE A 317 13.92 16.85 14.76
CA PHE A 317 15.16 17.32 14.12
C PHE A 317 15.55 18.73 14.59
N GLU A 318 14.59 19.65 14.78
CA GLU A 318 14.81 20.99 15.32
C GLU A 318 15.34 20.95 16.76
N LEU A 319 14.86 20.01 17.56
CA LEU A 319 15.33 19.74 18.92
C LEU A 319 16.70 19.04 18.98
N GLY A 320 17.30 18.72 17.82
CA GLY A 320 18.64 18.16 17.72
C GLY A 320 18.75 16.64 17.84
N TYR A 321 17.64 15.92 17.87
CA TYR A 321 17.67 14.45 17.90
C TYR A 321 18.22 13.88 16.60
N ASN A 322 18.99 12.78 16.70
CA ASN A 322 19.56 12.16 15.52
C ASN A 322 18.52 11.26 14.78
N ILE A 323 18.83 10.96 13.52
CA ILE A 323 17.92 10.23 12.63
C ILE A 323 17.58 8.83 13.12
N LEU A 324 18.45 8.17 13.87
CA LEU A 324 18.23 6.82 14.40
C LEU A 324 17.25 6.85 15.57
N GLU A 325 17.37 7.82 16.47
CA GLU A 325 16.43 8.06 17.57
C GLU A 325 15.03 8.37 17.05
N ILE A 326 14.93 9.26 16.05
CA ILE A 326 13.68 9.62 15.41
C ILE A 326 13.06 8.40 14.71
N ARG A 327 13.85 7.62 13.96
CA ARG A 327 13.41 6.40 13.31
C ARG A 327 12.81 5.41 14.30
N ASP A 328 13.49 5.17 15.42
CA ASP A 328 13.09 4.19 16.42
C ASP A 328 11.82 4.67 17.17
N ARG A 329 11.73 5.95 17.51
CA ARG A 329 10.51 6.55 18.08
C ARG A 329 9.31 6.41 17.13
N LEU A 330 9.50 6.65 15.84
CA LEU A 330 8.46 6.52 14.84
C LEU A 330 8.14 5.06 14.47
N GLY A 331 9.03 4.12 14.74
CA GLY A 331 8.90 2.73 14.32
C GLY A 331 9.00 2.57 12.80
N HIS A 332 9.93 3.30 12.17
CA HIS A 332 10.26 3.12 10.77
C HIS A 332 11.23 1.95 10.57
N GLU A 333 10.89 1.05 9.67
CA GLU A 333 11.76 -0.10 9.36
C GLU A 333 13.04 0.33 8.67
N LYS A 334 12.93 1.31 7.77
CA LYS A 334 14.03 1.84 6.96
C LYS A 334 14.36 3.28 7.35
N VAL A 335 15.66 3.58 7.47
CA VAL A 335 16.15 4.93 7.75
C VAL A 335 15.78 5.90 6.63
N GLU A 336 15.76 5.42 5.38
CA GLU A 336 15.43 6.23 4.20
C GLU A 336 14.04 6.89 4.31
N THR A 337 13.11 6.27 5.02
CA THR A 337 11.78 6.86 5.25
C THR A 337 11.85 8.12 6.09
N THR A 338 12.69 8.14 7.13
CA THR A 338 12.93 9.31 7.99
C THR A 338 13.81 10.32 7.26
N LEU A 339 14.84 9.84 6.53
CA LEU A 339 15.76 10.68 5.78
C LEU A 339 15.07 11.48 4.67
N ASN A 340 14.11 10.87 3.97
CA ASN A 340 13.35 11.56 2.92
C ASN A 340 12.58 12.78 3.47
N ILE A 341 12.03 12.70 4.69
CA ILE A 341 11.39 13.84 5.34
C ILE A 341 12.42 14.92 5.64
N TYR A 342 13.57 14.54 6.21
CA TYR A 342 14.63 15.46 6.61
C TYR A 342 15.28 16.21 5.43
N THR A 343 15.55 15.54 4.30
CA THR A 343 16.19 16.15 3.13
C THR A 343 15.34 17.24 2.48
N HIS A 344 14.01 17.13 2.57
CA HIS A 344 13.10 18.16 2.05
C HIS A 344 12.98 19.37 2.96
N LEU A 345 13.12 19.19 4.27
CA LEU A 345 12.93 20.26 5.26
C LEU A 345 14.16 21.18 5.43
N TYR A 346 15.34 20.67 5.15
CA TYR A 346 16.59 21.38 5.39
C TYR A 346 17.49 21.41 4.15
N PRO A 347 17.15 22.21 3.11
CA PRO A 347 17.97 22.32 1.91
C PRO A 347 19.35 22.96 2.19
N ASN A 348 19.45 23.88 3.16
CA ASN A 348 20.66 24.71 3.45
C ASN A 348 21.58 24.11 4.51
N LYS A 349 21.79 22.78 4.51
CA LYS A 349 22.65 22.11 5.49
C LYS A 349 24.10 22.55 5.44
N GLN A 350 24.61 22.89 4.26
CA GLN A 350 26.01 23.30 4.07
C GLN A 350 26.31 24.62 4.77
N GLU A 351 25.38 25.57 4.77
CA GLU A 351 25.50 26.83 5.49
C GLU A 351 25.57 26.62 7.01
N LYS A 352 24.64 25.77 7.56
CA LYS A 352 24.66 25.43 8.99
C LYS A 352 25.94 24.70 9.43
N ILE A 353 26.52 23.86 8.56
CA ILE A 353 27.80 23.18 8.83
C ILE A 353 28.93 24.25 8.84
N ALA A 354 28.97 25.12 7.86
CA ALA A 354 29.96 26.19 7.80
C ALA A 354 29.89 27.12 9.02
N ASP A 355 28.67 27.51 9.43
CA ASP A 355 28.46 28.34 10.63
C ASP A 355 28.87 27.61 11.92
N GLY A 356 28.62 26.29 12.01
CA GLY A 356 29.06 25.46 13.13
C GLY A 356 30.61 25.43 13.21
N LEU A 357 31.28 25.24 12.09
CA LEU A 357 32.75 25.24 12.02
C LEU A 357 33.33 26.62 12.38
N ASN A 358 32.72 27.71 11.90
CA ASN A 358 33.11 29.07 12.27
C ASN A 358 32.98 29.36 13.77
N ARG A 359 31.95 28.83 14.43
CA ARG A 359 31.78 28.94 15.90
C ARG A 359 32.87 28.21 16.66
N LEU A 360 33.18 26.98 16.28
CA LEU A 360 34.26 26.18 16.91
C LEU A 360 35.61 26.90 16.83
N GLU A 361 35.93 27.54 15.71
CA GLU A 361 37.17 28.29 15.56
C GLU A 361 37.20 29.54 16.48
N ARG A 362 36.10 30.28 16.55
CA ARG A 362 36.00 31.46 17.46
C ARG A 362 36.15 31.07 18.93
N GLU A 363 35.47 30.01 19.37
CA GLU A 363 35.59 29.49 20.73
C GLU A 363 37.01 28.98 21.02
N GLY A 364 37.66 28.33 20.04
CA GLY A 364 39.07 27.91 20.15
C GLY A 364 40.02 29.06 20.35
N ILE A 365 39.84 30.17 19.61
CA ILE A 365 40.65 31.39 19.72
C ILE A 365 40.41 32.09 21.06
N GLU A 366 39.15 32.14 21.53
CA GLU A 366 38.78 32.79 22.78
C GLU A 366 39.34 32.02 24.00
N ASN A 367 39.25 30.70 23.99
CA ASN A 367 39.84 29.81 25.02
C ASN A 367 41.39 29.89 25.02
N ALA A 368 42.03 30.06 23.86
CA ALA A 368 43.48 30.23 23.79
C ALA A 368 43.94 31.60 24.38
N ARG A 369 43.14 32.65 24.16
CA ARG A 369 43.41 34.01 24.73
C ARG A 369 43.23 34.06 26.25
N VAL A 370 42.27 33.29 26.79
CA VAL A 370 42.01 33.20 28.25
C VAL A 370 43.14 32.44 28.96
N LYS A 371 43.77 31.46 28.31
CA LYS A 371 44.91 30.70 28.87
C LYS A 371 46.25 31.46 28.81
N GLN A 372 46.33 32.55 28.10
CA GLN A 372 47.55 33.41 28.00
C GLN A 372 47.50 34.63 28.93
N LYS A 373 46.44 34.82 29.68
CA LYS A 373 46.34 35.80 30.78
C LYS A 373 46.42 35.06 32.12
#